data_222a0c0e0335c8a7b9670d42dab1717f
#
_entry.id   222a0c0e0335c8a7b9670d42dab1717f
#
_cell.length_a   1.000
_cell.length_b   1.000
_cell.length_c   1.000
_cell.angle_alpha   90.00
_cell.angle_beta   90.00
_cell.angle_gamma   90.00
#
_symmetry.space_group_name_H-M   'P 1'
#
loop_
_entity.id
_entity.type
_entity.pdbx_description
1 polymer ?
#
loop_
_entity_poly.entity_id
_entity_poly.type
_entity_poly.pdbx_seq_one_letter_code
_entity_poly.pdbx_strand_id
1 'polypeptide(L)'
;MSEAARVYAEALFDVAKEKGKLDAVRDELGQFADAVDGNRDLQVFFFSPYFSTEEKKDGLRKVIDGAEPAVLNFLELLVENHRSPAIFRIRRELDRLWEDANQLLPVTITSAIELDSSTVDGIAKAIGDQTGRDRKSVV
;
A
#
# COMPACT_ATOMS: atom_id res chain seq x y z
N MET A 1 16.80 -10.21 -4.06
CA MET A 1 16.57 -9.23 -4.57
C MET A 1 15.67 -9.24 -5.61
N SER A 2 14.94 -8.54 -5.74
CA SER A 2 13.89 -8.66 -6.53
C SER A 2 13.91 -7.69 -7.66
N GLU A 3 14.20 -8.21 -8.83
CA GLU A 3 14.13 -7.42 -10.00
C GLU A 3 12.70 -7.02 -10.25
N ALA A 4 11.74 -7.87 -9.85
CA ALA A 4 10.34 -7.54 -10.01
C ALA A 4 9.98 -6.29 -9.19
N ALA A 5 10.49 -6.18 -7.98
CA ALA A 5 10.19 -5.01 -7.17
C ALA A 5 10.67 -3.74 -7.84
N ARG A 6 11.82 -3.79 -8.47
CA ARG A 6 12.34 -2.61 -9.16
C ARG A 6 11.49 -2.24 -10.36
N VAL A 7 11.07 -3.24 -11.13
CA VAL A 7 10.23 -2.98 -12.30
C VAL A 7 8.91 -2.35 -11.87
N TYR A 8 8.30 -2.88 -10.82
CA TYR A 8 7.04 -2.31 -10.33
C TYR A 8 7.24 -0.88 -9.82
N ALA A 9 8.33 -0.65 -9.10
CA ALA A 9 8.58 0.69 -8.58
C ALA A 9 8.80 1.69 -9.71
N GLU A 10 9.54 1.30 -10.73
CA GLU A 10 9.80 2.18 -11.87
C GLU A 10 8.51 2.48 -12.61
N ALA A 11 7.65 1.48 -12.79
CA ALA A 11 6.39 1.71 -13.46
C ALA A 11 5.52 2.68 -12.69
N LEU A 12 5.44 2.50 -11.38
CA LEU A 12 4.64 3.40 -10.56
C LEU A 12 5.24 4.81 -10.57
N PHE A 13 6.55 4.90 -10.48
CA PHE A 13 7.24 6.18 -10.52
C PHE A 13 6.90 6.94 -11.80
N ASP A 14 6.96 6.25 -12.93
CA ASP A 14 6.69 6.89 -14.21
C ASP A 14 5.25 7.36 -14.31
N VAL A 15 4.31 6.55 -13.87
CA VAL A 15 2.91 6.94 -13.92
C VAL A 15 2.65 8.14 -13.01
N ALA A 16 3.21 8.10 -11.81
CA ALA A 16 3.00 9.18 -10.85
C ALA A 16 3.62 10.49 -11.35
N LYS A 17 4.80 10.39 -11.95
CA LYS A 17 5.48 11.56 -12.47
C LYS A 17 4.70 12.17 -13.62
N GLU A 18 4.18 11.33 -14.47
CA GLU A 18 3.41 11.79 -15.61
C GLU A 18 2.15 12.52 -15.18
N LYS A 19 1.54 12.06 -14.10
CA LYS A 19 0.32 12.69 -13.59
C LYS A 19 0.60 13.86 -12.67
N GLY A 20 1.84 14.16 -12.39
CA GLY A 20 2.20 15.22 -11.48
C GLY A 20 1.84 14.90 -10.04
N LYS A 21 1.79 13.62 -9.67
CA LYS A 21 1.38 13.19 -8.34
C LYS A 21 2.46 12.37 -7.65
N LEU A 22 3.70 12.54 -8.05
CA LEU A 22 4.78 11.72 -7.54
C LEU A 22 4.91 11.79 -6.02
N ASP A 23 4.85 13.00 -5.47
CA ASP A 23 5.00 13.17 -4.03
C ASP A 23 3.86 12.50 -3.27
N ALA A 24 2.64 12.68 -3.73
CA ALA A 24 1.48 12.09 -3.09
C ALA A 24 1.52 10.57 -3.18
N VAL A 25 1.88 10.04 -4.33
CA VAL A 25 1.95 8.60 -4.53
C VAL A 25 3.00 7.99 -3.62
N ARG A 26 4.17 8.61 -3.58
CA ARG A 26 5.24 8.11 -2.74
C ARG A 26 4.83 8.11 -1.27
N ASP A 27 4.21 9.19 -0.83
CA ASP A 27 3.81 9.33 0.56
C ASP A 27 2.72 8.32 0.92
N GLU A 28 1.74 8.17 0.05
CA GLU A 28 0.63 7.26 0.31
C GLU A 28 1.07 5.80 0.29
N LEU A 29 1.92 5.45 -0.64
CA LEU A 29 2.43 4.09 -0.68
C LEU A 29 3.23 3.79 0.59
N GLY A 30 4.02 4.75 1.02
CA GLY A 30 4.79 4.60 2.25
C GLY A 30 3.89 4.44 3.47
N GLN A 31 2.82 5.21 3.55
CA GLN A 31 1.88 5.10 4.66
C GLN A 31 1.21 3.72 4.65
N PHE A 32 0.84 3.24 3.49
CA PHE A 32 0.21 1.93 3.40
C PHE A 32 1.20 0.83 3.81
N ALA A 33 2.41 0.91 3.31
CA ALA A 33 3.43 -0.10 3.66
C ALA A 33 3.71 -0.09 5.15
N ASP A 34 3.78 1.09 5.75
CA ASP A 34 4.00 1.18 7.19
C ASP A 34 2.83 0.60 7.97
N ALA A 35 1.61 0.83 7.51
CA ALA A 35 0.44 0.30 8.17
C ALA A 35 0.43 -1.23 8.11
N VAL A 36 0.78 -1.78 6.97
CA VAL A 36 0.85 -3.23 6.83
C VAL A 36 1.94 -3.79 7.72
N ASP A 37 3.08 -3.13 7.76
CA ASP A 37 4.20 -3.59 8.56
C ASP A 37 3.86 -3.61 10.04
N GLY A 38 3.05 -2.70 10.49
CA GLY A 38 2.73 -2.57 11.90
C GLY A 38 1.41 -3.22 12.33
N ASN A 39 0.72 -3.90 11.42
CA ASN A 39 -0.58 -4.48 11.77
C ASN A 39 -0.69 -5.90 11.24
N ARG A 40 -0.75 -6.86 12.16
CA ARG A 40 -0.74 -8.25 11.78
C ARG A 40 -1.96 -8.66 10.96
N ASP A 41 -3.11 -8.16 11.33
CA ASP A 41 -4.32 -8.51 10.59
C ASP A 41 -4.28 -7.99 9.17
N LEU A 42 -3.71 -6.83 8.98
CA LEU A 42 -3.57 -6.27 7.67
C LEU A 42 -2.57 -7.08 6.85
N GLN A 43 -1.50 -7.56 7.49
CA GLN A 43 -0.55 -8.45 6.84
C GLN A 43 -1.24 -9.73 6.37
N VAL A 44 -2.02 -10.32 7.25
CA VAL A 44 -2.73 -11.56 6.91
C VAL A 44 -3.67 -11.30 5.75
N PHE A 45 -4.41 -10.21 5.80
CA PHE A 45 -5.35 -9.92 4.74
C PHE A 45 -4.64 -9.73 3.41
N PHE A 46 -3.57 -8.94 3.40
CA PHE A 46 -2.92 -8.54 2.15
C PHE A 46 -2.06 -9.66 1.58
N PHE A 47 -1.42 -10.43 2.44
CA PHE A 47 -0.44 -11.42 1.99
C PHE A 47 -0.98 -12.85 1.91
N SER A 48 -2.01 -13.16 2.65
CA SER A 48 -2.45 -14.55 2.75
C SER A 48 -3.22 -14.99 1.53
N PRO A 49 -3.00 -16.19 1.05
CA PRO A 49 -3.81 -16.73 -0.03
C PRO A 49 -5.23 -17.12 0.41
N TYR A 50 -5.51 -17.01 1.71
CA TYR A 50 -6.83 -17.31 2.23
C TYR A 50 -7.91 -16.43 1.62
N PHE A 51 -7.57 -15.18 1.34
CA PHE A 51 -8.52 -14.25 0.76
C PHE A 51 -8.37 -14.24 -0.76
N SER A 52 -9.49 -14.16 -1.45
CA SER A 52 -9.46 -14.12 -2.91
C SER A 52 -8.97 -12.75 -3.39
N THR A 53 -8.60 -12.71 -4.64
CA THR A 53 -8.20 -11.44 -5.26
C THR A 53 -9.30 -10.40 -5.13
N GLU A 54 -10.54 -10.80 -5.36
CA GLU A 54 -11.65 -9.85 -5.29
C GLU A 54 -11.86 -9.34 -3.87
N GLU A 55 -11.72 -10.20 -2.89
CA GLU A 55 -11.84 -9.78 -1.50
C GLU A 55 -10.75 -8.78 -1.14
N LYS A 56 -9.54 -9.03 -1.60
CA LYS A 56 -8.43 -8.13 -1.31
C LYS A 56 -8.63 -6.79 -1.99
N LYS A 57 -9.11 -6.80 -3.20
CA LYS A 57 -9.34 -5.54 -3.91
C LYS A 57 -10.44 -4.73 -3.24
N ASP A 58 -11.51 -5.38 -2.81
CA ASP A 58 -12.57 -4.69 -2.10
C ASP A 58 -12.06 -4.08 -0.80
N GLY A 59 -11.26 -4.85 -0.07
CA GLY A 59 -10.69 -4.35 1.17
C GLY A 59 -9.78 -3.17 0.95
N LEU A 60 -8.97 -3.22 -0.09
CA LEU A 60 -8.08 -2.11 -0.41
C LEU A 60 -8.87 -0.84 -0.68
N ARG A 61 -9.96 -0.94 -1.40
CA ARG A 61 -10.77 0.24 -1.69
C ARG A 61 -11.31 0.89 -0.44
N LYS A 62 -11.55 0.08 0.59
CA LYS A 62 -12.04 0.62 1.85
C LYS A 62 -10.93 1.18 2.69
N VAL A 63 -9.79 0.52 2.70
CA VAL A 63 -8.67 0.94 3.53
C VAL A 63 -8.10 2.27 3.07
N ILE A 64 -7.96 2.43 1.77
CA ILE A 64 -7.33 3.63 1.24
C ILE A 64 -8.28 4.45 0.40
N ASP A 65 -9.51 4.54 0.89
CA ASP A 65 -10.51 5.39 0.26
C ASP A 65 -9.99 6.82 0.25
N GLY A 66 -10.06 7.47 -0.88
CA GLY A 66 -9.53 8.81 -1.02
C GLY A 66 -8.09 8.90 -1.45
N ALA A 67 -7.42 7.76 -1.62
CA ALA A 67 -6.05 7.77 -2.11
C ALA A 67 -6.01 8.12 -3.58
N GLU A 68 -4.81 8.45 -4.05
CA GLU A 68 -4.61 8.67 -5.47
C GLU A 68 -4.98 7.41 -6.23
N PRO A 69 -5.71 7.55 -7.33
CA PRO A 69 -6.06 6.35 -8.10
C PRO A 69 -4.86 5.52 -8.53
N ALA A 70 -3.74 6.17 -8.78
CA ALA A 70 -2.53 5.44 -9.16
C ALA A 70 -2.09 4.49 -8.06
N VAL A 71 -2.24 4.89 -6.79
CA VAL A 71 -1.86 4.03 -5.68
C VAL A 71 -2.80 2.84 -5.57
N LEU A 72 -4.09 3.10 -5.61
CA LEU A 72 -5.07 2.02 -5.51
C LEU A 72 -4.90 1.03 -6.65
N ASN A 73 -4.80 1.54 -7.86
CA ASN A 73 -4.63 0.67 -9.03
C ASN A 73 -3.37 -0.16 -8.93
N PHE A 74 -2.32 0.45 -8.42
CA PHE A 74 -1.04 -0.25 -8.27
C PHE A 74 -1.17 -1.39 -7.26
N LEU A 75 -1.80 -1.12 -6.13
CA LEU A 75 -1.96 -2.16 -5.11
C LEU A 75 -2.85 -3.28 -5.60
N GLU A 76 -3.88 -2.95 -6.36
CA GLU A 76 -4.73 -3.98 -6.96
C GLU A 76 -3.93 -4.83 -7.94
N LEU A 77 -3.05 -4.21 -8.69
CA LEU A 77 -2.21 -4.94 -9.62
C LEU A 77 -1.29 -5.92 -8.89
N LEU A 78 -0.73 -5.50 -7.78
CA LEU A 78 0.11 -6.38 -6.98
C LEU A 78 -0.68 -7.59 -6.50
N VAL A 79 -1.90 -7.37 -6.09
CA VAL A 79 -2.76 -8.46 -5.65
C VAL A 79 -3.04 -9.40 -6.80
N GLU A 80 -3.38 -8.87 -7.94
CA GLU A 80 -3.71 -9.70 -9.11
C GLU A 80 -2.53 -10.54 -9.56
N ASN A 81 -1.34 -10.01 -9.43
CA ASN A 81 -0.14 -10.70 -9.88
C ASN A 81 0.53 -11.49 -8.77
N HIS A 82 -0.11 -11.57 -7.61
CA HIS A 82 0.42 -12.32 -6.48
C HIS A 82 1.79 -11.81 -6.06
N ARG A 83 1.95 -10.49 -6.11
CA ARG A 83 3.20 -9.84 -5.72
C ARG A 83 3.06 -8.97 -4.48
N SER A 84 1.97 -9.14 -3.74
CA SER A 84 1.76 -8.33 -2.54
C SER A 84 2.95 -8.32 -1.58
N PRO A 85 3.63 -9.46 -1.35
CA PRO A 85 4.74 -9.43 -0.40
C PRO A 85 5.91 -8.56 -0.83
N ALA A 86 5.95 -8.17 -2.09
CA ALA A 86 7.04 -7.32 -2.56
C ALA A 86 6.85 -5.85 -2.19
N ILE A 87 5.74 -5.51 -1.52
CA ILE A 87 5.41 -4.12 -1.26
C ILE A 87 6.50 -3.36 -0.52
N PHE A 88 7.17 -4.00 0.43
CA PHE A 88 8.20 -3.31 1.20
C PHE A 88 9.42 -2.99 0.35
N ARG A 89 9.79 -3.91 -0.54
CA ARG A 89 10.90 -3.66 -1.44
C ARG A 89 10.53 -2.63 -2.48
N ILE A 90 9.29 -2.67 -2.97
CA ILE A 90 8.82 -1.69 -3.94
C ILE A 90 8.83 -0.31 -3.30
N ARG A 91 8.39 -0.19 -2.06
CA ARG A 91 8.41 1.08 -1.37
C ARG A 91 9.83 1.63 -1.26
N ARG A 92 10.79 0.77 -0.92
CA ARG A 92 12.17 1.21 -0.82
C ARG A 92 12.73 1.67 -2.16
N GLU A 93 12.42 0.94 -3.22
CA GLU A 93 12.87 1.33 -4.55
C GLU A 93 12.23 2.63 -5.00
N LEU A 94 10.96 2.80 -4.69
CA LEU A 94 10.28 4.04 -5.04
C LEU A 94 10.89 5.22 -4.29
N ASP A 95 11.19 5.03 -3.01
CA ASP A 95 11.84 6.08 -2.22
C ASP A 95 13.18 6.46 -2.82
N ARG A 96 13.95 5.48 -3.27
CA ARG A 96 15.23 5.74 -3.88
C ARG A 96 15.07 6.53 -5.18
N LEU A 97 14.10 6.15 -6.00
CA LEU A 97 13.85 6.88 -7.23
C LEU A 97 13.40 8.31 -6.94
N TRP A 98 12.57 8.46 -5.92
CA TRP A 98 12.09 9.77 -5.53
C TRP A 98 13.23 10.66 -5.03
N GLU A 99 14.11 10.08 -4.22
CA GLU A 99 15.25 10.82 -3.69
C GLU A 99 16.19 11.24 -4.81
N ASP A 100 16.43 10.37 -5.75
CA ASP A 100 17.28 10.71 -6.89
C ASP A 100 16.69 11.85 -7.69
N ALA A 101 15.38 11.86 -7.85
CA ALA A 101 14.73 12.92 -8.60
C ALA A 101 14.68 14.23 -7.85
N ASN A 102 14.74 14.19 -6.52
CA ASN A 102 14.61 15.39 -5.69
C ASN A 102 15.83 15.71 -4.87
N GLN A 103 16.95 15.21 -5.27
CA GLN A 103 18.15 15.29 -4.42
C GLN A 103 18.57 16.70 -4.08
N LEU A 104 18.16 17.67 -4.84
CA LEU A 104 18.58 19.03 -4.58
C LEU A 104 17.54 19.82 -3.79
N LEU A 105 16.39 19.23 -3.51
CA LEU A 105 15.34 19.97 -2.86
C LEU A 105 14.72 19.16 -1.74
N PRO A 106 15.08 19.48 -0.51
CA PRO A 106 14.41 18.82 0.59
C PRO A 106 12.97 19.29 0.61
N VAL A 107 12.05 18.36 0.54
CA VAL A 107 10.67 18.68 0.44
C VAL A 107 9.90 18.01 1.55
N THR A 108 8.98 18.75 2.16
CA THR A 108 8.10 18.16 3.15
C THR A 108 6.80 17.83 2.46
N ILE A 109 6.44 16.57 2.48
CA ILE A 109 5.29 16.11 1.76
C ILE A 109 4.17 15.78 2.71
N THR A 110 2.96 16.16 2.32
CA THR A 110 1.80 15.82 3.10
C THR A 110 0.80 15.14 2.21
N SER A 111 0.41 13.96 2.56
CA SER A 111 -0.55 13.22 1.78
C SER A 111 -1.96 13.51 2.26
N ALA A 112 -2.91 13.35 1.38
CA ALA A 112 -4.29 13.50 1.71
C ALA A 112 -4.86 12.28 2.40
N ILE A 113 -4.16 11.16 2.38
CA ILE A 113 -4.66 9.95 2.95
C ILE A 113 -4.20 9.81 4.39
N GLU A 114 -5.03 9.28 5.23
CA GLU A 114 -4.68 9.04 6.60
C GLU A 114 -4.91 7.61 6.95
N LEU A 115 -3.90 6.97 7.47
CA LEU A 115 -3.98 5.59 7.90
C LEU A 115 -3.59 5.54 9.37
N ASP A 116 -4.40 6.15 10.19
CA ASP A 116 -4.11 6.16 11.63
C ASP A 116 -4.55 4.84 12.24
N SER A 117 -4.20 4.60 13.49
CA SER A 117 -4.47 3.35 14.12
C SER A 117 -5.95 3.04 14.19
N SER A 118 -6.76 4.04 14.40
CA SER A 118 -8.18 3.83 14.49
C SER A 118 -8.76 3.33 13.16
N THR A 119 -8.32 3.91 12.06
CA THR A 119 -8.74 3.47 10.74
C THR A 119 -8.29 2.05 10.45
N VAL A 120 -7.04 1.77 10.74
CA VAL A 120 -6.49 0.44 10.47
C VAL A 120 -7.19 -0.60 11.34
N ASP A 121 -7.44 -0.28 12.60
CA ASP A 121 -8.11 -1.20 13.50
C ASP A 121 -9.55 -1.45 13.05
N GLY A 122 -10.22 -0.43 12.58
CA GLY A 122 -11.57 -0.60 12.08
C GLY A 122 -11.63 -1.54 10.90
N ILE A 123 -10.66 -1.42 10.00
CA ILE A 123 -10.60 -2.28 8.85
C ILE A 123 -10.28 -3.71 9.26
N ALA A 124 -9.33 -3.89 10.16
CA ALA A 124 -8.96 -5.22 10.60
C ALA A 124 -10.15 -5.91 11.28
N LYS A 125 -10.93 -5.17 12.05
CA LYS A 125 -12.09 -5.71 12.69
C LYS A 125 -13.14 -6.11 11.66
N ALA A 126 -13.36 -5.29 10.68
CA ALA A 126 -14.33 -5.58 9.63
C ALA A 126 -13.92 -6.83 8.85
N ILE A 127 -12.64 -6.99 8.59
CA ILE A 127 -12.13 -8.16 7.91
C ILE A 127 -12.38 -9.40 8.76
N GLY A 128 -12.14 -9.31 10.05
CA GLY A 128 -12.38 -10.41 10.95
C GLY A 128 -13.85 -10.84 10.94
N ASP A 129 -14.74 -9.89 11.00
CA ASP A 129 -16.17 -10.17 10.95
C ASP A 129 -16.56 -10.81 9.64
N GLN A 130 -15.97 -10.30 8.55
CA GLN A 130 -16.30 -10.79 7.25
C GLN A 130 -15.87 -12.23 7.05
N THR A 131 -14.79 -12.65 7.66
CA THR A 131 -14.32 -14.01 7.52
C THR A 131 -14.98 -14.95 8.53
N GLY A 132 -15.79 -14.43 9.42
CA GLY A 132 -16.42 -15.24 10.43
C GLY A 132 -15.52 -15.72 11.53
N ARG A 133 -14.35 -15.11 11.68
CA ARG A 133 -13.43 -15.51 12.71
C ARG A 133 -13.40 -14.52 13.82
N ASP A 134 -13.21 -15.01 14.99
CA ASP A 134 -13.04 -14.15 16.12
C ASP A 134 -11.63 -13.69 16.18
N ARG A 135 -11.43 -12.39 16.11
CA ARG A 135 -10.12 -11.86 16.07
C ARG A 135 -9.78 -11.06 17.25
N LYS A 136 -10.31 -11.39 18.37
CA LYS A 136 -10.04 -10.59 19.53
C LYS A 136 -8.60 -10.52 19.88
N SER A 137 -7.85 -11.39 19.40
CA SER A 137 -6.45 -11.35 19.71
C SER A 137 -5.71 -10.35 18.96
N VAL A 138 -6.34 -9.68 18.16
CA VAL A 138 -5.73 -8.77 17.38
C VAL A 138 -4.99 -7.76 18.05
N VAL A 139 -5.23 -7.47 19.15
CA VAL A 139 -4.55 -6.42 19.71
C VAL A 139 -3.18 -6.53 19.94
#